data_3da5339d82940757f85e4a7963c9774d
#
_entry.id   3da5339d82940757f85e4a7963c9774d
#
_cell.length_a   1.000
_cell.length_b   1.000
_cell.length_c   1.000
_cell.angle_alpha   90.00
_cell.angle_beta   90.00
_cell.angle_gamma   90.00
#
_symmetry.space_group_name_H-M   'P 1'
#
loop_
_entity.id
_entity.type
_entity.pdbx_description
1 polymer ?
#
loop_
_entity_poly.entity_id
_entity_poly.type
_entity_poly.pdbx_seq_one_letter_code
_entity_poly.pdbx_strand_id
1 'polypeptide(L)'
;SALDELELSNIISDKKNFVVISETKISEVQGDNNIILSKFPIKVFNLIEKINIILLKKNFITQSKININDYQLDVNSRALKIGKKKLKLTQKETEIIFFIKNSNKEVSISSLKKNVWGHSSELETHTVETHVYRLRKKIKDFFNDSKFIKSTDNGYKI
;
A
#
# COMPACT_ATOMS: atom_id res chain seq x y z
N SER A 1 37.52 -2.40 8.89
CA SER A 1 36.98 -2.56 10.25
C SER A 1 35.52 -2.89 10.12
N ALA A 2 35.07 -3.98 10.73
CA ALA A 2 33.65 -4.27 10.85
C ALA A 2 33.02 -3.15 11.69
N LEU A 3 31.99 -2.48 11.16
CA LEU A 3 31.16 -1.57 11.94
C LEU A 3 30.54 -2.37 13.09
N ASP A 4 30.66 -1.83 14.31
CA ASP A 4 30.06 -2.45 15.49
C ASP A 4 28.54 -2.51 15.33
N GLU A 5 27.86 -3.55 15.83
CA GLU A 5 26.41 -3.74 15.71
C GLU A 5 25.63 -2.52 16.23
N LEU A 6 26.15 -1.83 17.25
CA LEU A 6 25.59 -0.58 17.80
C LEU A 6 25.68 0.60 16.81
N GLU A 7 26.79 0.73 16.09
CA GLU A 7 26.98 1.77 15.08
C GLU A 7 26.06 1.53 13.86
N LEU A 8 25.90 0.27 13.45
CA LEU A 8 24.96 -0.11 12.39
C LEU A 8 23.51 0.21 12.78
N SER A 9 23.10 -0.11 14.00
CA SER A 9 21.76 0.19 14.51
C SER A 9 21.45 1.69 14.47
N ASN A 10 22.40 2.53 14.86
CA ASN A 10 22.27 3.98 14.86
C ASN A 10 22.20 4.55 13.43
N ILE A 11 22.99 4.03 12.49
CA ILE A 11 22.98 4.46 11.09
C ILE A 11 21.67 4.05 10.37
N ILE A 12 21.12 2.90 10.75
CA ILE A 12 19.91 2.31 10.12
C ILE A 12 18.63 2.97 10.64
N SER A 13 18.59 3.36 11.93
CA SER A 13 17.39 3.91 12.57
C SER A 13 16.87 5.20 11.90
N ASP A 14 17.76 5.98 11.30
CA ASP A 14 17.46 7.30 10.72
C ASP A 14 17.21 7.27 9.20
N LYS A 15 17.42 6.12 8.51
CA LYS A 15 17.34 6.02 7.05
C LYS A 15 16.16 5.18 6.58
N LYS A 16 15.26 5.79 5.81
CA LYS A 16 14.10 5.10 5.20
C LYS A 16 14.48 4.13 4.07
N ASN A 17 15.57 4.41 3.34
CA ASN A 17 16.00 3.62 2.19
C ASN A 17 17.48 3.27 2.31
N PHE A 18 17.77 2.04 2.66
CA PHE A 18 19.14 1.50 2.72
C PHE A 18 19.18 0.05 2.25
N VAL A 19 20.33 -0.39 1.82
CA VAL A 19 20.66 -1.78 1.54
C VAL A 19 21.97 -2.09 2.27
N VAL A 20 22.00 -3.12 3.05
CA VAL A 20 23.21 -3.57 3.74
C VAL A 20 23.82 -4.71 2.95
N ILE A 21 25.11 -4.63 2.70
CA ILE A 21 25.90 -5.67 2.03
C ILE A 21 26.85 -6.25 3.05
N SER A 22 26.74 -7.54 3.33
CA SER A 22 27.53 -8.24 4.35
C SER A 22 27.91 -9.65 3.91
N GLU A 23 28.90 -10.23 4.53
CA GLU A 23 29.29 -11.64 4.30
C GLU A 23 28.37 -12.61 5.07
N THR A 24 27.80 -12.14 6.17
CA THR A 24 26.89 -12.92 7.03
C THR A 24 25.56 -12.20 7.20
N LYS A 25 24.55 -12.95 7.63
CA LYS A 25 23.24 -12.37 7.94
C LYS A 25 23.35 -11.51 9.19
N ILE A 26 22.94 -10.26 9.10
CA ILE A 26 22.87 -9.32 10.21
C ILE A 26 21.46 -9.35 10.79
N SER A 27 21.32 -9.67 12.08
CA SER A 27 20.03 -9.85 12.75
C SER A 27 19.21 -8.56 12.86
N GLU A 28 19.88 -7.41 12.96
CA GLU A 28 19.28 -6.08 13.09
C GLU A 28 18.67 -5.58 11.76
N VAL A 29 19.08 -6.17 10.63
CA VAL A 29 18.53 -5.80 9.31
C VAL A 29 17.30 -6.64 9.02
N GLN A 30 16.13 -6.06 9.29
CA GLN A 30 14.86 -6.73 9.02
C GLN A 30 14.47 -6.66 7.53
N GLY A 31 13.88 -7.76 7.04
CA GLY A 31 13.34 -7.85 5.69
C GLY A 31 14.41 -8.06 4.60
N ASP A 32 14.06 -7.69 3.35
CA ASP A 32 14.87 -7.92 2.15
C ASP A 32 16.00 -6.87 1.96
N ASN A 33 16.41 -6.17 3.02
CA ASN A 33 17.40 -5.09 2.93
C ASN A 33 18.85 -5.58 2.99
N ASN A 34 19.07 -6.86 3.24
CA ASN A 34 20.39 -7.44 3.38
C ASN A 34 20.77 -8.24 2.12
N ILE A 35 21.89 -7.88 1.51
CA ILE A 35 22.53 -8.66 0.42
C ILE A 35 23.69 -9.43 1.07
N ILE A 36 23.55 -10.73 1.17
CA ILE A 36 24.62 -11.60 1.64
C ILE A 36 25.50 -11.99 0.47
N LEU A 37 26.81 -11.69 0.58
CA LEU A 37 27.83 -12.04 -0.39
C LEU A 37 28.66 -13.21 0.15
N SER A 38 28.24 -14.43 -0.15
CA SER A 38 28.91 -15.66 0.31
C SER A 38 30.16 -16.04 -0.47
N LYS A 39 30.47 -15.38 -1.58
CA LYS A 39 31.63 -15.67 -2.43
C LYS A 39 32.21 -14.39 -3.01
N PHE A 40 33.52 -14.20 -2.87
CA PHE A 40 34.31 -13.17 -3.53
C PHE A 40 35.30 -13.82 -4.53
N PRO A 41 35.63 -13.11 -5.66
CA PRO A 41 35.11 -11.83 -6.12
C PRO A 41 33.70 -11.95 -6.72
N ILE A 42 32.85 -10.91 -6.49
CA ILE A 42 31.55 -10.80 -7.12
C ILE A 42 31.64 -9.91 -8.36
N LYS A 43 30.93 -10.30 -9.44
CA LYS A 43 30.79 -9.43 -10.60
C LYS A 43 29.94 -8.21 -10.22
N VAL A 44 30.47 -7.00 -10.47
CA VAL A 44 29.79 -5.73 -10.14
C VAL A 44 28.39 -5.66 -10.74
N PHE A 45 28.20 -6.15 -11.96
CA PHE A 45 26.90 -6.21 -12.60
C PHE A 45 25.86 -6.99 -11.75
N ASN A 46 26.21 -8.15 -11.23
CA ASN A 46 25.32 -8.96 -10.41
C ASN A 46 24.98 -8.28 -9.07
N LEU A 47 25.90 -7.51 -8.51
CA LEU A 47 25.65 -6.73 -7.30
C LEU A 47 24.66 -5.59 -7.57
N ILE A 48 24.88 -4.83 -8.65
CA ILE A 48 23.99 -3.73 -9.07
C ILE A 48 22.58 -4.26 -9.34
N GLU A 49 22.46 -5.40 -10.04
CA GLU A 49 21.16 -6.04 -10.30
C GLU A 49 20.41 -6.38 -8.99
N LYS A 50 21.09 -7.00 -8.02
CA LYS A 50 20.50 -7.31 -6.71
C LYS A 50 20.05 -6.06 -5.96
N ILE A 51 20.86 -5.01 -5.96
CA ILE A 51 20.51 -3.71 -5.34
C ILE A 51 19.27 -3.12 -6.01
N ASN A 52 19.23 -3.09 -7.34
CA ASN A 52 18.11 -2.55 -8.09
C ASN A 52 16.81 -3.33 -7.81
N ILE A 53 16.86 -4.66 -7.74
CA ILE A 53 15.69 -5.48 -7.40
C ILE A 53 15.15 -5.12 -6.01
N ILE A 54 16.02 -4.95 -5.01
CA ILE A 54 15.61 -4.57 -3.66
C ILE A 54 14.98 -3.17 -3.64
N LEU A 55 15.61 -2.21 -4.31
CA LEU A 55 15.09 -0.83 -4.38
C LEU A 55 13.74 -0.77 -5.11
N LEU A 56 13.58 -1.51 -6.22
CA LEU A 56 12.31 -1.61 -6.94
C LEU A 56 11.21 -2.22 -6.08
N LYS A 57 11.50 -3.32 -5.38
CA LYS A 57 10.54 -3.93 -4.43
C LYS A 57 10.12 -2.94 -3.34
N LYS A 58 11.05 -2.19 -2.76
CA LYS A 58 10.76 -1.18 -1.75
C LYS A 58 9.86 -0.07 -2.27
N ASN A 59 10.20 0.49 -3.42
CA ASN A 59 9.39 1.53 -4.04
C ASN A 59 7.97 1.02 -4.32
N PHE A 60 7.85 -0.19 -4.85
CA PHE A 60 6.56 -0.83 -5.12
C PHE A 60 5.71 -1.00 -3.83
N ILE A 61 6.33 -1.45 -2.73
CA ILE A 61 5.64 -1.61 -1.44
C ILE A 61 5.25 -0.26 -0.85
N THR A 62 6.11 0.75 -0.96
CA THR A 62 5.86 2.08 -0.38
C THR A 62 4.78 2.82 -1.17
N GLN A 63 4.81 2.75 -2.50
CA GLN A 63 3.82 3.40 -3.37
C GLN A 63 2.43 2.76 -3.28
N SER A 64 2.34 1.51 -2.82
CA SER A 64 1.05 0.82 -2.66
C SER A 64 0.28 1.22 -1.40
N LYS A 65 0.91 1.90 -0.45
CA LYS A 65 0.31 2.27 0.84
C LYS A 65 -0.14 3.73 0.82
N ILE A 66 -1.44 3.93 0.98
CA ILE A 66 -2.07 5.24 0.96
C ILE A 66 -2.67 5.51 2.34
N ASN A 67 -2.28 6.61 2.95
CA ASN A 67 -2.85 7.03 4.23
C ASN A 67 -4.17 7.77 4.02
N ILE A 68 -5.18 7.38 4.77
CA ILE A 68 -6.55 7.92 4.73
C ILE A 68 -6.95 8.20 6.17
N ASN A 69 -6.74 9.42 6.66
CA ASN A 69 -6.90 9.77 8.08
C ASN A 69 -6.14 8.76 8.97
N ASP A 70 -6.82 8.06 9.88
CA ASP A 70 -6.23 7.05 10.75
C ASP A 70 -6.03 5.69 10.06
N TYR A 71 -6.49 5.55 8.82
CA TYR A 71 -6.40 4.31 8.06
C TYR A 71 -5.22 4.30 7.10
N GLN A 72 -4.78 3.10 6.75
CA GLN A 72 -3.84 2.84 5.68
C GLN A 72 -4.45 1.84 4.69
N LEU A 73 -4.65 2.29 3.44
CA LEU A 73 -5.02 1.42 2.34
C LEU A 73 -3.76 0.85 1.71
N ASP A 74 -3.64 -0.47 1.69
CA ASP A 74 -2.62 -1.20 0.94
C ASP A 74 -3.27 -1.75 -0.34
N VAL A 75 -2.99 -1.10 -1.45
CA VAL A 75 -3.60 -1.41 -2.76
C VAL A 75 -3.16 -2.79 -3.26
N ASN A 76 -1.89 -3.17 -3.04
CA ASN A 76 -1.35 -4.43 -3.51
C ASN A 76 -1.91 -5.63 -2.75
N SER A 77 -1.94 -5.54 -1.42
CA SER A 77 -2.53 -6.59 -0.58
C SER A 77 -4.05 -6.49 -0.47
N ARG A 78 -4.66 -5.46 -1.07
CA ARG A 78 -6.10 -5.17 -1.01
C ARG A 78 -6.61 -5.20 0.42
N ALA A 79 -6.02 -4.38 1.26
CA ALA A 79 -6.35 -4.34 2.68
C ALA A 79 -6.45 -2.92 3.22
N LEU A 80 -7.46 -2.67 4.03
CA LEU A 80 -7.61 -1.46 4.83
C LEU A 80 -7.20 -1.77 6.27
N LYS A 81 -6.34 -0.95 6.85
CA LYS A 81 -5.79 -1.15 8.20
C LYS A 81 -5.99 0.07 9.07
N ILE A 82 -6.22 -0.16 10.35
CA ILE A 82 -6.13 0.83 11.42
C ILE A 82 -5.51 0.16 12.65
N GLY A 83 -4.37 0.65 13.12
CA GLY A 83 -3.61 0.01 14.18
C GLY A 83 -3.31 -1.47 13.86
N LYS A 84 -3.75 -2.38 14.73
CA LYS A 84 -3.57 -3.84 14.54
C LYS A 84 -4.68 -4.50 13.72
N LYS A 85 -5.79 -3.81 13.46
CA LYS A 85 -6.93 -4.35 12.73
C LYS A 85 -6.68 -4.26 11.22
N LYS A 86 -6.97 -5.33 10.49
CA LYS A 86 -6.78 -5.45 9.03
C LYS A 86 -8.02 -6.06 8.39
N LEU A 87 -8.68 -5.30 7.52
CA LEU A 87 -9.82 -5.72 6.72
C LEU A 87 -9.38 -6.06 5.30
N LYS A 88 -9.65 -7.28 4.83
CA LYS A 88 -9.44 -7.67 3.44
C LYS A 88 -10.53 -7.07 2.54
N LEU A 89 -10.11 -6.51 1.41
CA LEU A 89 -10.98 -5.92 0.40
C LEU A 89 -10.94 -6.74 -0.89
N THR A 90 -12.01 -6.64 -1.67
CA THR A 90 -11.99 -7.09 -3.07
C THR A 90 -11.24 -6.06 -3.93
N GLN A 91 -10.95 -6.42 -5.17
CA GLN A 91 -10.34 -5.49 -6.11
C GLN A 91 -11.20 -4.24 -6.31
N LYS A 92 -12.50 -4.41 -6.56
CA LYS A 92 -13.42 -3.28 -6.78
C LYS A 92 -13.58 -2.40 -5.55
N GLU A 93 -13.64 -2.98 -4.35
CA GLU A 93 -13.67 -2.21 -3.09
C GLU A 93 -12.39 -1.37 -2.92
N THR A 94 -11.23 -1.92 -3.28
CA THR A 94 -9.95 -1.20 -3.23
C THR A 94 -9.92 -0.06 -4.24
N GLU A 95 -10.36 -0.31 -5.48
CA GLU A 95 -10.43 0.70 -6.55
C GLU A 95 -11.37 1.86 -6.19
N ILE A 96 -12.53 1.56 -5.59
CA ILE A 96 -13.49 2.58 -5.11
C ILE A 96 -12.82 3.49 -4.07
N ILE A 97 -12.23 2.91 -3.02
CA ILE A 97 -11.56 3.70 -1.95
C ILE A 97 -10.43 4.54 -2.55
N PHE A 98 -9.59 3.92 -3.38
CA PHE A 98 -8.48 4.59 -4.05
C PHE A 98 -8.93 5.79 -4.88
N PHE A 99 -9.96 5.61 -5.70
CA PHE A 99 -10.47 6.65 -6.57
C PHE A 99 -11.09 7.80 -5.78
N ILE A 100 -11.93 7.52 -4.78
CA ILE A 100 -12.55 8.55 -3.94
C ILE A 100 -11.46 9.33 -3.18
N LYS A 101 -10.47 8.64 -2.62
CA LYS A 101 -9.38 9.28 -1.86
C LYS A 101 -8.52 10.22 -2.72
N ASN A 102 -8.21 9.81 -3.95
CA ASN A 102 -7.39 10.62 -4.86
C ASN A 102 -8.16 11.76 -5.52
N SER A 103 -9.47 11.80 -5.35
CA SER A 103 -10.30 12.89 -5.83
C SER A 103 -10.36 13.99 -4.79
N ASN A 104 -9.90 15.20 -5.14
CA ASN A 104 -9.94 16.35 -4.23
C ASN A 104 -11.37 16.91 -4.03
N LYS A 105 -12.35 16.35 -4.72
CA LYS A 105 -13.76 16.75 -4.71
C LYS A 105 -14.65 15.53 -4.48
N GLU A 106 -15.93 15.78 -4.27
CA GLU A 106 -16.95 14.74 -4.24
C GLU A 106 -16.99 13.96 -5.55
N VAL A 107 -17.11 12.64 -5.45
CA VAL A 107 -17.09 11.74 -6.60
C VAL A 107 -18.50 11.29 -6.92
N SER A 108 -19.00 11.68 -8.07
CA SER A 108 -20.33 11.28 -8.54
C SER A 108 -20.39 9.78 -8.88
N ILE A 109 -21.60 9.20 -8.84
CA ILE A 109 -21.84 7.81 -9.21
C ILE A 109 -21.37 7.54 -10.65
N SER A 110 -21.65 8.46 -11.56
CA SER A 110 -21.21 8.36 -12.96
C SER A 110 -19.69 8.35 -13.10
N SER A 111 -19.00 9.17 -12.30
CA SER A 111 -17.53 9.20 -12.26
C SER A 111 -16.95 7.90 -11.71
N LEU A 112 -17.53 7.35 -10.62
CA LEU A 112 -17.16 6.03 -10.09
C LEU A 112 -17.36 4.93 -11.13
N LYS A 113 -18.53 4.90 -11.80
CA LYS A 113 -18.82 3.94 -12.85
C LYS A 113 -17.75 3.96 -13.94
N LYS A 114 -17.46 5.13 -14.48
CA LYS A 114 -16.47 5.32 -15.55
C LYS A 114 -15.06 4.87 -15.16
N ASN A 115 -14.59 5.25 -13.96
CA ASN A 115 -13.20 5.06 -13.57
C ASN A 115 -12.92 3.71 -12.90
N VAL A 116 -13.92 3.08 -12.25
CA VAL A 116 -13.76 1.80 -11.59
C VAL A 116 -14.20 0.63 -12.47
N TRP A 117 -15.20 0.81 -13.33
CA TRP A 117 -15.69 -0.27 -14.21
C TRP A 117 -15.39 -0.07 -15.69
N GLY A 118 -14.96 1.14 -16.09
CA GLY A 118 -14.60 1.46 -17.47
C GLY A 118 -15.78 1.82 -18.36
N HIS A 119 -15.48 2.20 -19.60
CA HIS A 119 -16.48 2.68 -20.57
C HIS A 119 -17.40 1.59 -21.15
N SER A 120 -16.95 0.33 -21.13
CA SER A 120 -17.68 -0.80 -21.71
C SER A 120 -18.72 -1.43 -20.77
N SER A 121 -18.87 -0.88 -19.55
CA SER A 121 -19.83 -1.45 -18.61
C SER A 121 -21.24 -0.96 -18.94
N GLU A 122 -22.10 -1.85 -19.41
CA GLU A 122 -23.56 -1.69 -19.42
C GLU A 122 -24.17 -1.65 -18.01
N LEU A 123 -23.31 -1.57 -17.00
CA LEU A 123 -23.69 -1.52 -15.61
C LEU A 123 -24.61 -0.33 -15.34
N GLU A 124 -25.74 -0.61 -14.73
CA GLU A 124 -26.64 0.43 -14.23
C GLU A 124 -25.99 1.18 -13.06
N THR A 125 -26.34 2.45 -12.88
CA THR A 125 -25.87 3.28 -11.74
C THR A 125 -26.22 2.65 -10.40
N HIS A 126 -27.36 1.98 -10.32
CA HIS A 126 -27.81 1.25 -9.13
C HIS A 126 -26.83 0.14 -8.70
N THR A 127 -26.12 -0.48 -9.62
CA THR A 127 -25.07 -1.47 -9.28
C THR A 127 -23.91 -0.82 -8.54
N VAL A 128 -23.49 0.38 -8.96
CA VAL A 128 -22.42 1.14 -8.28
C VAL A 128 -22.83 1.50 -6.85
N GLU A 129 -24.05 2.00 -6.68
CA GLU A 129 -24.60 2.33 -5.36
C GLU A 129 -24.63 1.11 -4.44
N THR A 130 -25.04 -0.05 -4.95
CA THR A 130 -25.04 -1.31 -4.21
C THR A 130 -23.65 -1.71 -3.77
N HIS A 131 -22.63 -1.55 -4.62
CA HIS A 131 -21.23 -1.83 -4.26
C HIS A 131 -20.74 -0.90 -3.18
N VAL A 132 -21.00 0.40 -3.28
CA VAL A 132 -20.61 1.38 -2.25
C VAL A 132 -21.35 1.12 -0.94
N TYR A 133 -22.65 0.81 -0.99
CA TYR A 133 -23.42 0.46 0.19
C TYR A 133 -22.85 -0.76 0.93
N ARG A 134 -22.54 -1.85 0.19
CA ARG A 134 -21.94 -3.06 0.77
C ARG A 134 -20.57 -2.80 1.37
N LEU A 135 -19.74 -1.98 0.68
CA LEU A 135 -18.43 -1.58 1.18
C LEU A 135 -18.55 -0.77 2.48
N ARG A 136 -19.46 0.21 2.53
CA ARG A 136 -19.73 1.00 3.75
C ARG A 136 -20.18 0.12 4.90
N LYS A 137 -21.11 -0.81 4.63
CA LYS A 137 -21.57 -1.77 5.64
C LYS A 137 -20.43 -2.62 6.16
N LYS A 138 -19.59 -3.17 5.28
CA LYS A 138 -18.43 -4.00 5.64
C LYS A 138 -17.43 -3.25 6.52
N ILE A 139 -17.16 -1.98 6.21
CA ILE A 139 -16.25 -1.12 7.00
C ILE A 139 -16.87 -0.82 8.36
N LYS A 140 -18.15 -0.45 8.40
CA LYS A 140 -18.89 -0.21 9.64
C LYS A 140 -18.89 -1.44 10.55
N ASP A 141 -19.19 -2.61 10.00
CA ASP A 141 -19.29 -3.86 10.79
C ASP A 141 -17.93 -4.28 11.35
N PHE A 142 -16.83 -4.02 10.63
CA PHE A 142 -15.49 -4.44 11.05
C PHE A 142 -14.77 -3.42 11.94
N PHE A 143 -14.84 -2.13 11.59
CA PHE A 143 -14.13 -1.06 12.31
C PHE A 143 -15.03 -0.23 13.24
N ASN A 144 -16.34 -0.44 13.17
CA ASN A 144 -17.35 0.39 13.84
C ASN A 144 -17.35 1.85 13.36
N ASP A 145 -16.99 2.08 12.08
CA ASP A 145 -16.91 3.41 11.48
C ASP A 145 -17.92 3.55 10.33
N SER A 146 -18.97 4.32 10.57
CA SER A 146 -19.99 4.65 9.57
C SER A 146 -19.65 5.88 8.72
N LYS A 147 -18.56 6.60 9.07
CA LYS A 147 -18.20 7.89 8.47
C LYS A 147 -17.03 7.82 7.50
N PHE A 148 -16.41 6.64 7.33
CA PHE A 148 -15.25 6.46 6.46
C PHE A 148 -15.56 6.87 5.01
N ILE A 149 -16.71 6.44 4.45
CA ILE A 149 -17.21 6.94 3.17
C ILE A 149 -18.52 7.70 3.46
N LYS A 150 -18.52 9.00 3.21
CA LYS A 150 -19.69 9.85 3.38
C LYS A 150 -20.47 9.93 2.07
N SER A 151 -21.82 9.81 2.16
CA SER A 151 -22.70 10.18 1.07
C SER A 151 -22.95 11.68 1.13
N THR A 152 -22.96 12.32 -0.02
CA THR A 152 -23.30 13.72 -0.20
C THR A 152 -24.40 13.81 -1.27
N ASP A 153 -24.96 14.98 -1.49
CA ASP A 153 -26.00 15.21 -2.53
C ASP A 153 -25.47 14.91 -3.93
N ASN A 154 -24.16 15.08 -4.15
CA ASN A 154 -23.51 14.89 -5.46
C ASN A 154 -22.75 13.58 -5.61
N GLY A 155 -22.70 12.74 -4.57
CA GLY A 155 -22.00 11.45 -4.62
C GLY A 155 -21.33 11.02 -3.31
N TYR A 156 -20.03 10.70 -3.37
CA TYR A 156 -19.29 10.13 -2.25
C TYR A 156 -17.97 10.86 -1.99
N LYS A 157 -17.56 10.89 -0.71
CA LYS A 157 -16.32 11.50 -0.24
C LYS A 157 -15.70 10.68 0.91
N ILE A 158 -14.39 10.66 0.97
CA ILE A 158 -13.59 10.15 2.10
C ILE A 158 -12.84 11.29 2.75
#